data_7f755b970de050fbfd4553abc3e1ac82
#
_entry.id   7f755b970de050fbfd4553abc3e1ac82
#
_cell.length_a   1.000
_cell.length_b   1.000
_cell.length_c   1.000
_cell.angle_alpha   90.00
_cell.angle_beta   90.00
_cell.angle_gamma   90.00
#
_symmetry.space_group_name_H-M   'P 1'
#
loop_
_entity.id
_entity.type
_entity.pdbx_description
1 polymer ?
#
loop_
_entity_poly.entity_id
_entity_poly.type
_entity_poly.pdbx_seq_one_letter_code
_entity_poly.pdbx_strand_id
1 'polypeptide(L)'
;MIEHLLTPLISQRFLDEERYRNGHLRVINALDDVRILGVHIPQLKKLAKELSRRPDAADLIASFEAESVKGALCFEEKLVWGLMINALKASQEHKLALLRTFVPVMDNWAVCDTICCNIKWIKDKVALWEYLQPYFDSYKEFEVRFAVVMSMIFFLDTESFQKVTARLDSIDFSRIQSEFLSPKEAKVAEQVRGVAKGERPYYVRMAVAWLLVTALAKLPDQTR
;
A
#
# COMPACT_ATOMS: atom_id res chain seq x y z
N MET A 1 -8.70 -15.57 8.06
CA MET A 1 -9.68 -16.04 7.05
C MET A 1 -9.10 -17.13 6.14
N ILE A 2 -8.05 -16.85 5.39
CA ILE A 2 -7.36 -17.84 4.53
C ILE A 2 -6.05 -18.36 5.15
N GLU A 3 -5.88 -18.25 6.45
CA GLU A 3 -4.65 -18.62 7.15
C GLU A 3 -4.24 -20.08 6.91
N HIS A 4 -5.21 -20.99 6.80
CA HIS A 4 -4.96 -22.39 6.45
C HIS A 4 -4.28 -22.58 5.08
N LEU A 5 -4.45 -21.62 4.14
CA LEU A 5 -3.76 -21.61 2.84
C LEU A 5 -2.38 -20.94 2.93
N LEU A 6 -2.20 -20.02 3.87
CA LEU A 6 -0.96 -19.30 4.10
C LEU A 6 0.05 -20.08 4.94
N THR A 7 -0.42 -20.82 5.93
CA THR A 7 0.42 -21.59 6.87
C THR A 7 1.44 -22.50 6.15
N PRO A 8 1.07 -23.27 5.12
CA PRO A 8 2.04 -24.12 4.39
C PRO A 8 3.07 -23.32 3.57
N LEU A 9 2.85 -22.02 3.38
CA LEU A 9 3.70 -21.14 2.57
C LEU A 9 4.65 -20.30 3.43
N ILE A 10 4.53 -20.37 4.76
CA ILE A 10 5.40 -19.62 5.67
C ILE A 10 6.85 -20.06 5.45
N SER A 11 7.75 -19.08 5.36
CA SER A 11 9.17 -19.33 5.20
C SER A 11 9.73 -20.06 6.42
N GLN A 12 10.33 -21.24 6.22
CA GLN A 12 10.99 -21.98 7.29
C GLN A 12 12.05 -21.12 7.99
N ARG A 13 12.76 -20.31 7.22
CA ARG A 13 13.74 -19.37 7.73
C ARG A 13 13.13 -18.31 8.66
N PHE A 14 11.90 -17.87 8.37
CA PHE A 14 11.18 -16.92 9.23
C PHE A 14 10.80 -17.58 10.58
N LEU A 15 10.49 -18.88 10.57
CA LEU A 15 10.15 -19.62 11.78
C LEU A 15 11.40 -19.89 12.64
N ASP A 16 12.49 -20.33 12.03
CA ASP A 16 13.65 -20.87 12.75
C ASP A 16 14.70 -19.82 13.10
N GLU A 17 14.88 -18.77 12.28
CA GLU A 17 15.92 -17.78 12.46
C GLU A 17 15.38 -16.47 13.06
N GLU A 18 15.52 -16.27 14.35
CA GLU A 18 15.06 -15.05 15.04
C GLU A 18 15.66 -13.77 14.45
N ARG A 19 16.96 -13.77 14.13
CA ARG A 19 17.61 -12.60 13.51
C ARG A 19 17.01 -12.24 12.17
N TYR A 20 16.68 -13.23 11.34
CA TYR A 20 16.02 -13.03 10.05
C TYR A 20 14.61 -12.47 10.25
N ARG A 21 13.82 -13.10 11.12
CA ARG A 21 12.48 -12.65 11.46
C ARG A 21 12.45 -11.21 11.96
N ASN A 22 13.31 -10.87 12.93
CA ASN A 22 13.40 -9.52 13.47
C ASN A 22 13.85 -8.49 12.42
N GLY A 23 14.77 -8.87 11.52
CA GLY A 23 15.16 -8.05 10.37
C GLY A 23 13.98 -7.78 9.42
N HIS A 24 13.22 -8.81 9.12
CA HIS A 24 12.03 -8.74 8.25
C HIS A 24 10.94 -7.83 8.84
N LEU A 25 10.59 -8.05 10.13
CA LEU A 25 9.61 -7.23 10.84
C LEU A 25 10.03 -5.76 10.90
N ARG A 26 11.31 -5.48 11.15
CA ARG A 26 11.85 -4.11 11.16
C ARG A 26 11.73 -3.42 9.80
N VAL A 27 11.96 -4.15 8.70
CA VAL A 27 11.85 -3.59 7.33
C VAL A 27 10.40 -3.29 7.00
N ILE A 28 9.48 -4.19 7.32
CA ILE A 28 8.04 -3.97 7.09
C ILE A 28 7.56 -2.81 7.96
N ASN A 29 8.02 -2.71 9.20
CA ASN A 29 7.59 -1.70 10.16
C ASN A 29 6.07 -1.59 10.25
N ALA A 30 5.41 -2.74 10.48
CA ALA A 30 3.97 -2.78 10.69
C ALA A 30 3.60 -2.23 12.07
N LEU A 31 2.32 -1.87 12.24
CA LEU A 31 1.77 -1.54 13.55
C LEU A 31 1.81 -2.76 14.48
N ASP A 32 1.88 -2.54 15.78
CA ASP A 32 2.09 -3.59 16.78
C ASP A 32 0.97 -4.64 16.81
N ASP A 33 -0.25 -4.25 16.43
CA ASP A 33 -1.44 -5.10 16.37
C ASP A 33 -1.56 -5.90 15.05
N VAL A 34 -0.70 -5.61 14.06
CA VAL A 34 -0.72 -6.29 12.76
C VAL A 34 0.15 -7.54 12.80
N ARG A 35 -0.50 -8.69 12.75
CA ARG A 35 0.18 -9.99 12.69
C ARG A 35 0.81 -10.23 11.31
N ILE A 36 2.09 -10.67 11.31
CA ILE A 36 2.84 -11.03 10.11
C ILE A 36 3.21 -12.51 10.20
N LEU A 37 2.91 -13.27 9.14
CA LEU A 37 3.14 -14.72 9.07
C LEU A 37 4.52 -15.08 8.48
N GLY A 38 5.09 -14.23 7.61
CA GLY A 38 6.39 -14.46 6.99
C GLY A 38 6.32 -15.23 5.67
N VAL A 39 5.24 -15.06 4.90
CA VAL A 39 5.11 -15.60 3.54
C VAL A 39 5.71 -14.64 2.52
N HIS A 40 6.53 -15.15 1.59
CA HIS A 40 7.16 -14.32 0.58
C HIS A 40 6.18 -13.83 -0.50
N ILE A 41 6.38 -12.60 -0.98
CA ILE A 41 5.54 -11.94 -1.99
C ILE A 41 5.29 -12.79 -3.25
N PRO A 42 6.27 -13.51 -3.84
CA PRO A 42 6.01 -14.37 -5.01
C PRO A 42 4.98 -15.46 -4.75
N GLN A 43 4.97 -16.04 -3.55
CA GLN A 43 3.99 -17.06 -3.15
C GLN A 43 2.60 -16.45 -2.97
N LEU A 44 2.51 -15.26 -2.36
CA LEU A 44 1.25 -14.52 -2.23
C LEU A 44 0.67 -14.15 -3.59
N LYS A 45 1.50 -13.71 -4.54
CA LYS A 45 1.07 -13.43 -5.93
C LYS A 45 0.52 -14.69 -6.63
N LYS A 46 1.16 -15.83 -6.44
CA LYS A 46 0.70 -17.11 -6.99
C LYS A 46 -0.64 -17.49 -6.39
N LEU A 47 -0.75 -17.48 -5.07
CA LEU A 47 -1.98 -17.79 -4.35
C LEU A 47 -3.13 -16.86 -4.76
N ALA A 48 -2.91 -15.54 -4.76
CA ALA A 48 -3.92 -14.56 -5.18
C ALA A 48 -4.42 -14.79 -6.61
N LYS A 49 -3.51 -15.16 -7.54
CA LYS A 49 -3.87 -15.49 -8.91
C LYS A 49 -4.69 -16.78 -9.01
N GLU A 50 -4.41 -17.77 -8.18
CA GLU A 50 -5.20 -19.01 -8.10
C GLU A 50 -6.60 -18.73 -7.54
N LEU A 51 -6.68 -18.01 -6.42
CA LEU A 51 -7.94 -17.64 -5.76
C LEU A 51 -8.82 -16.76 -6.67
N SER A 52 -8.23 -15.83 -7.43
CA SER A 52 -8.97 -14.93 -8.33
C SER A 52 -9.63 -15.66 -9.53
N ARG A 53 -9.27 -16.91 -9.79
CA ARG A 53 -9.83 -17.73 -10.86
C ARG A 53 -10.92 -18.69 -10.39
N ARG A 54 -11.11 -18.80 -9.09
CA ARG A 54 -12.12 -19.68 -8.52
C ARG A 54 -13.53 -19.13 -8.79
N PRO A 55 -14.54 -20.02 -8.88
CA PRO A 55 -15.93 -19.58 -9.04
C PRO A 55 -16.41 -18.69 -7.86
N ASP A 56 -15.89 -18.92 -6.67
CA ASP A 56 -16.23 -18.19 -5.43
C ASP A 56 -15.30 -16.98 -5.17
N ALA A 57 -14.55 -16.49 -6.16
CA ALA A 57 -13.61 -15.37 -5.98
C ALA A 57 -14.30 -14.09 -5.49
N ALA A 58 -15.52 -13.82 -5.92
CA ALA A 58 -16.31 -12.67 -5.46
C ALA A 58 -16.69 -12.80 -3.99
N ASP A 59 -17.11 -13.97 -3.56
CA ASP A 59 -17.47 -14.25 -2.15
C ASP A 59 -16.25 -14.16 -1.24
N LEU A 60 -15.08 -14.61 -1.72
CA LEU A 60 -13.81 -14.46 -1.00
C LEU A 60 -13.45 -12.98 -0.82
N ILE A 61 -13.60 -12.15 -1.85
CA ILE A 61 -13.34 -10.70 -1.76
C ILE A 61 -14.31 -10.04 -0.77
N ALA A 62 -15.59 -10.37 -0.83
CA ALA A 62 -16.58 -9.87 0.13
C ALA A 62 -16.26 -10.33 1.58
N SER A 63 -15.74 -11.54 1.74
CA SER A 63 -15.30 -12.04 3.04
C SER A 63 -14.08 -11.29 3.58
N PHE A 64 -13.10 -10.92 2.74
CA PHE A 64 -11.99 -10.07 3.15
C PHE A 64 -12.47 -8.69 3.61
N GLU A 65 -13.40 -8.08 2.87
CA GLU A 65 -14.00 -6.81 3.23
C GLU A 65 -14.69 -6.90 4.61
N ALA A 66 -15.51 -7.91 4.84
CA ALA A 66 -16.19 -8.12 6.11
C ALA A 66 -15.23 -8.35 7.28
N GLU A 67 -14.15 -9.12 7.08
CA GLU A 67 -13.13 -9.35 8.11
C GLU A 67 -12.26 -8.12 8.38
N SER A 68 -12.04 -7.27 7.36
CA SER A 68 -11.27 -6.04 7.52
C SER A 68 -11.93 -5.06 8.49
N VAL A 69 -13.26 -4.98 8.49
CA VAL A 69 -14.03 -4.13 9.41
C VAL A 69 -13.83 -4.57 10.87
N LYS A 70 -13.54 -5.84 11.10
CA LYS A 70 -13.26 -6.40 12.45
C LYS A 70 -11.80 -6.22 12.88
N GLY A 71 -10.94 -5.70 12.01
CA GLY A 71 -9.49 -5.64 12.27
C GLY A 71 -8.81 -7.01 12.29
N ALA A 72 -9.43 -8.06 11.72
CA ALA A 72 -8.98 -9.44 11.87
C ALA A 72 -7.95 -9.91 10.85
N LEU A 73 -7.67 -9.11 9.81
CA LEU A 73 -6.77 -9.50 8.73
C LEU A 73 -5.30 -9.35 9.12
N CYS A 74 -4.50 -10.42 8.92
CA CYS A 74 -3.06 -10.31 8.99
C CYS A 74 -2.46 -9.62 7.75
N PHE A 75 -1.17 -9.26 7.81
CA PHE A 75 -0.45 -8.58 6.73
C PHE A 75 -0.55 -9.30 5.39
N GLU A 76 -0.35 -10.61 5.38
CA GLU A 76 -0.40 -11.42 4.16
C GLU A 76 -1.82 -11.54 3.59
N GLU A 77 -2.84 -11.57 4.43
CA GLU A 77 -4.23 -11.58 3.98
C GLU A 77 -4.60 -10.29 3.28
N LYS A 78 -4.14 -9.12 3.78
CA LYS A 78 -4.30 -7.83 3.08
C LYS A 78 -3.60 -7.86 1.72
N LEU A 79 -2.38 -8.39 1.64
CA LEU A 79 -1.66 -8.54 0.37
C LEU A 79 -2.40 -9.45 -0.61
N VAL A 80 -2.87 -10.61 -0.17
CA VAL A 80 -3.64 -11.54 -1.03
C VAL A 80 -4.91 -10.87 -1.54
N TRP A 81 -5.66 -10.19 -0.69
CA TRP A 81 -6.88 -9.48 -1.09
C TRP A 81 -6.61 -8.46 -2.21
N GLY A 82 -5.68 -7.52 -2.01
CA GLY A 82 -5.36 -6.53 -3.03
C GLY A 82 -4.79 -7.13 -4.31
N LEU A 83 -3.97 -8.20 -4.21
CA LEU A 83 -3.45 -8.93 -5.36
C LEU A 83 -4.55 -9.72 -6.10
N MET A 84 -5.57 -10.23 -5.41
CA MET A 84 -6.75 -10.84 -6.05
C MET A 84 -7.51 -9.82 -6.88
N ILE A 85 -7.77 -8.61 -6.35
CA ILE A 85 -8.40 -7.51 -7.11
C ILE A 85 -7.62 -7.25 -8.40
N ASN A 86 -6.29 -7.18 -8.31
CA ASN A 86 -5.45 -6.98 -9.49
C ASN A 86 -5.55 -8.12 -10.52
N ALA A 87 -5.69 -9.36 -10.06
CA ALA A 87 -5.69 -10.56 -10.90
C ALA A 87 -7.07 -10.91 -11.48
N LEU A 88 -8.16 -10.35 -10.95
CA LEU A 88 -9.52 -10.59 -11.46
C LEU A 88 -9.65 -10.30 -12.96
N LYS A 89 -10.46 -11.09 -13.66
CA LYS A 89 -10.92 -10.80 -15.01
C LYS A 89 -12.18 -9.94 -14.95
N ALA A 90 -12.01 -8.63 -14.76
CA ALA A 90 -13.09 -7.68 -14.59
C ALA A 90 -12.76 -6.35 -15.28
N SER A 91 -13.77 -5.50 -15.50
CA SER A 91 -13.59 -4.15 -16.04
C SER A 91 -12.75 -3.28 -15.10
N GLN A 92 -12.14 -2.22 -15.64
CA GLN A 92 -11.43 -1.22 -14.82
C GLN A 92 -12.35 -0.61 -13.77
N GLU A 93 -13.55 -0.23 -14.15
CA GLU A 93 -14.54 0.36 -13.25
C GLU A 93 -14.84 -0.56 -12.06
N HIS A 94 -15.09 -1.85 -12.31
CA HIS A 94 -15.35 -2.82 -11.25
C HIS A 94 -14.15 -2.96 -10.31
N LYS A 95 -12.91 -3.03 -10.85
CA LYS A 95 -11.71 -3.11 -10.03
C LYS A 95 -11.47 -1.84 -9.20
N LEU A 96 -11.73 -0.66 -9.77
CA LEU A 96 -11.68 0.61 -9.03
C LEU A 96 -12.72 0.64 -7.91
N ALA A 97 -13.92 0.08 -8.14
CA ALA A 97 -14.92 -0.05 -7.08
C ALA A 97 -14.43 -0.94 -5.93
N LEU A 98 -13.81 -2.10 -6.23
CA LEU A 98 -13.21 -2.98 -5.23
C LEU A 98 -12.02 -2.33 -4.51
N LEU A 99 -11.18 -1.58 -5.21
CA LEU A 99 -10.10 -0.83 -4.57
C LEU A 99 -10.63 0.26 -3.62
N ARG A 100 -11.83 0.79 -3.85
CA ARG A 100 -12.43 1.79 -2.95
C ARG A 100 -12.69 1.26 -1.55
N THR A 101 -12.99 -0.03 -1.42
CA THR A 101 -13.14 -0.70 -0.12
C THR A 101 -11.80 -1.18 0.45
N PHE A 102 -10.83 -1.48 -0.42
CA PHE A 102 -9.52 -1.98 -0.02
C PHE A 102 -8.54 -0.87 0.42
N VAL A 103 -8.51 0.28 -0.27
CA VAL A 103 -7.53 1.35 0.01
C VAL A 103 -7.58 1.83 1.46
N PRO A 104 -8.75 2.03 2.10
CA PRO A 104 -8.82 2.42 3.51
C PRO A 104 -8.24 1.43 4.52
N VAL A 105 -8.00 0.18 4.09
CA VAL A 105 -7.44 -0.91 4.92
C VAL A 105 -5.91 -1.00 4.78
N MET A 106 -5.33 -0.25 3.85
CA MET A 106 -3.88 -0.15 3.72
C MET A 106 -3.29 0.56 4.95
N ASP A 107 -2.52 -0.15 5.72
CA ASP A 107 -1.90 0.32 6.96
C ASP A 107 -0.37 0.17 6.93
N ASN A 108 0.20 -0.14 5.75
CA ASN A 108 1.63 -0.41 5.62
C ASN A 108 2.13 -0.07 4.21
N TRP A 109 3.38 0.45 4.13
CA TRP A 109 4.00 0.79 2.86
C TRP A 109 4.17 -0.43 1.95
N ALA A 110 4.50 -1.61 2.52
CA ALA A 110 4.71 -2.81 1.72
C ALA A 110 3.40 -3.33 1.11
N VAL A 111 2.26 -3.19 1.80
CA VAL A 111 0.93 -3.46 1.24
C VAL A 111 0.63 -2.48 0.11
N CYS A 112 0.70 -1.18 0.38
CA CYS A 112 0.40 -0.12 -0.58
C CYS A 112 1.21 -0.28 -1.87
N ASP A 113 2.55 -0.33 -1.76
CA ASP A 113 3.45 -0.34 -2.91
C ASP A 113 3.35 -1.65 -3.69
N THR A 114 3.22 -2.79 -2.99
CA THR A 114 3.04 -4.08 -3.67
C THR A 114 1.78 -4.08 -4.52
N ILE A 115 0.66 -3.56 -4.00
CA ILE A 115 -0.59 -3.54 -4.75
C ILE A 115 -0.50 -2.55 -5.92
N CYS A 116 -0.06 -1.31 -5.70
CA CYS A 116 0.09 -0.29 -6.74
C CYS A 116 0.99 -0.76 -7.89
N CYS A 117 2.18 -1.29 -7.57
CA CYS A 117 3.14 -1.75 -8.58
C CYS A 117 2.66 -2.98 -9.38
N ASN A 118 1.64 -3.70 -8.90
CA ASN A 118 1.03 -4.82 -9.61
C ASN A 118 -0.24 -4.45 -10.38
N ILE A 119 -0.69 -3.20 -10.36
CA ILE A 119 -1.77 -2.70 -11.21
C ILE A 119 -1.27 -2.58 -12.64
N LYS A 120 -1.80 -3.40 -13.55
CA LYS A 120 -1.44 -3.43 -14.99
C LYS A 120 -2.66 -3.31 -15.91
N TRP A 121 -3.84 -3.14 -15.33
CA TRP A 121 -5.12 -3.19 -16.03
C TRP A 121 -5.74 -1.81 -16.30
N ILE A 122 -5.07 -0.72 -15.92
CA ILE A 122 -5.53 0.64 -16.19
C ILE A 122 -5.43 0.91 -17.71
N LYS A 123 -6.56 1.27 -18.30
CA LYS A 123 -6.71 1.68 -19.72
C LYS A 123 -7.15 3.13 -19.81
N ASP A 124 -8.13 3.51 -19.01
CA ASP A 124 -8.62 4.88 -18.93
C ASP A 124 -7.88 5.62 -17.80
N LYS A 125 -6.91 6.45 -18.19
CA LYS A 125 -6.14 7.28 -17.28
C LYS A 125 -6.95 8.48 -16.75
N VAL A 126 -7.97 8.95 -17.48
CA VAL A 126 -8.81 10.06 -17.03
C VAL A 126 -9.66 9.60 -15.86
N ALA A 127 -10.37 8.48 -16.01
CA ALA A 127 -11.13 7.89 -14.91
C ALA A 127 -10.24 7.54 -13.70
N LEU A 128 -9.00 7.07 -13.93
CA LEU A 128 -8.06 6.85 -12.83
C LEU A 128 -7.69 8.17 -12.12
N TRP A 129 -7.42 9.24 -12.87
CA TRP A 129 -7.06 10.53 -12.28
C TRP A 129 -8.18 11.06 -11.37
N GLU A 130 -9.43 11.01 -11.86
CA GLU A 130 -10.60 11.39 -11.06
C GLU A 130 -10.77 10.51 -9.82
N TYR A 131 -10.57 9.20 -9.98
CA TYR A 131 -10.59 8.25 -8.87
C TYR A 131 -9.59 8.56 -7.77
N LEU A 132 -8.40 9.08 -8.11
CA LEU A 132 -7.35 9.38 -7.15
C LEU A 132 -7.59 10.67 -6.35
N GLN A 133 -8.40 11.61 -6.85
CA GLN A 133 -8.54 12.93 -6.23
C GLN A 133 -8.96 12.90 -4.75
N PRO A 134 -9.96 12.11 -4.32
CA PRO A 134 -10.35 12.05 -2.91
C PRO A 134 -9.23 11.56 -1.97
N TYR A 135 -8.33 10.70 -2.47
CA TYR A 135 -7.25 10.15 -1.69
C TYR A 135 -6.13 11.16 -1.42
N PHE A 136 -5.89 12.11 -2.33
CA PHE A 136 -4.98 13.23 -2.07
C PHE A 136 -5.47 14.14 -0.94
N ASP A 137 -6.78 14.26 -0.77
CA ASP A 137 -7.42 15.08 0.25
C ASP A 137 -7.68 14.33 1.56
N SER A 138 -7.32 13.05 1.63
CA SER A 138 -7.49 12.23 2.81
C SER A 138 -6.61 12.70 3.97
N TYR A 139 -7.07 12.46 5.18
CA TYR A 139 -6.29 12.61 6.41
C TYR A 139 -5.53 11.32 6.81
N LYS A 140 -5.73 10.22 6.09
CA LYS A 140 -5.06 8.94 6.36
C LYS A 140 -3.79 8.79 5.52
N GLU A 141 -2.69 8.49 6.18
CA GLU A 141 -1.37 8.44 5.58
C GLU A 141 -1.28 7.52 4.34
N PHE A 142 -1.81 6.30 4.43
CA PHE A 142 -1.70 5.34 3.32
C PHE A 142 -2.70 5.56 2.19
N GLU A 143 -3.79 6.27 2.43
CA GLU A 143 -4.68 6.73 1.35
C GLU A 143 -3.98 7.80 0.50
N VAL A 144 -3.31 8.78 1.13
CA VAL A 144 -2.52 9.78 0.42
C VAL A 144 -1.31 9.12 -0.28
N ARG A 145 -0.61 8.20 0.41
CA ARG A 145 0.49 7.43 -0.20
C ARG A 145 0.02 6.69 -1.45
N PHE A 146 -1.13 6.03 -1.40
CA PHE A 146 -1.72 5.34 -2.56
C PHE A 146 -1.88 6.29 -3.75
N ALA A 147 -2.46 7.48 -3.54
CA ALA A 147 -2.62 8.47 -4.61
C ALA A 147 -1.29 8.92 -5.21
N VAL A 148 -0.28 9.18 -4.37
CA VAL A 148 1.07 9.58 -4.80
C VAL A 148 1.76 8.47 -5.59
N VAL A 149 1.75 7.22 -5.09
CA VAL A 149 2.39 6.08 -5.75
C VAL A 149 1.70 5.75 -7.09
N MET A 150 0.37 5.79 -7.13
CA MET A 150 -0.38 5.60 -8.38
C MET A 150 -0.08 6.71 -9.39
N SER A 151 0.08 7.96 -8.94
CA SER A 151 0.47 9.07 -9.82
C SER A 151 1.89 8.87 -10.37
N MET A 152 2.81 8.40 -9.56
CA MET A 152 4.17 8.05 -9.99
C MET A 152 4.18 6.96 -11.08
N ILE A 153 3.31 5.96 -10.96
CA ILE A 153 3.25 4.84 -11.91
C ILE A 153 2.62 5.24 -13.25
N PHE A 154 1.52 6.03 -13.22
CA PHE A 154 0.67 6.24 -14.38
C PHE A 154 0.75 7.63 -15.01
N PHE A 155 1.27 8.65 -14.31
CA PHE A 155 1.20 10.05 -14.72
C PHE A 155 2.57 10.77 -14.76
N LEU A 156 3.69 10.05 -14.72
CA LEU A 156 5.00 10.64 -14.97
C LEU A 156 5.31 10.63 -16.47
N ASP A 157 4.58 11.44 -17.20
CA ASP A 157 4.77 11.82 -18.60
C ASP A 157 4.67 13.34 -18.76
N THR A 158 5.14 13.85 -19.90
CA THR A 158 5.25 15.29 -20.18
C THR A 158 3.92 16.04 -20.04
N GLU A 159 2.80 15.40 -20.45
CA GLU A 159 1.47 16.03 -20.42
C GLU A 159 0.88 16.08 -19.01
N SER A 160 1.18 15.06 -18.22
CA SER A 160 0.58 14.88 -16.91
C SER A 160 1.37 15.48 -15.76
N PHE A 161 2.67 15.72 -15.94
CA PHE A 161 3.59 16.09 -14.86
C PHE A 161 3.16 17.36 -14.13
N GLN A 162 2.74 18.41 -14.86
CA GLN A 162 2.32 19.67 -14.25
C GLN A 162 1.09 19.49 -13.33
N LYS A 163 0.12 18.68 -13.75
CA LYS A 163 -1.05 18.41 -12.89
C LYS A 163 -0.69 17.55 -11.66
N VAL A 164 0.29 16.65 -11.81
CA VAL A 164 0.80 15.85 -10.68
C VAL A 164 1.50 16.75 -9.67
N THR A 165 2.42 17.61 -10.11
CA THR A 165 3.14 18.54 -9.20
C THR A 165 2.20 19.51 -8.52
N ALA A 166 1.24 20.11 -9.24
CA ALA A 166 0.23 20.97 -8.65
C ALA A 166 -0.59 20.24 -7.55
N ARG A 167 -0.85 18.93 -7.75
CA ARG A 167 -1.58 18.14 -6.76
C ARG A 167 -0.70 17.77 -5.56
N LEU A 168 0.61 17.51 -5.77
CA LEU A 168 1.55 17.30 -4.68
C LEU A 168 1.71 18.55 -3.81
N ASP A 169 1.79 19.74 -4.43
CA ASP A 169 1.88 21.03 -3.72
C ASP A 169 0.64 21.34 -2.87
N SER A 170 -0.52 20.80 -3.24
CA SER A 170 -1.76 20.95 -2.48
C SER A 170 -1.90 20.04 -1.27
N ILE A 171 -0.97 19.09 -1.06
CA ILE A 171 -1.03 18.17 0.09
C ILE A 171 -0.72 18.95 1.39
N ASP A 172 -1.70 19.04 2.25
CA ASP A 172 -1.49 19.58 3.60
C ASP A 172 -1.02 18.48 4.56
N PHE A 173 0.29 18.36 4.69
CA PHE A 173 0.91 17.37 5.57
C PHE A 173 0.52 17.51 7.04
N SER A 174 0.08 18.70 7.48
CA SER A 174 -0.33 18.91 8.87
C SER A 174 -1.66 18.25 9.23
N ARG A 175 -2.49 17.95 8.22
CA ARG A 175 -3.79 17.29 8.40
C ARG A 175 -3.70 15.76 8.37
N ILE A 176 -2.57 15.23 7.87
CA ILE A 176 -2.42 13.79 7.70
C ILE A 176 -2.07 13.15 9.05
N GLN A 177 -2.91 12.23 9.49
CA GLN A 177 -2.68 11.44 10.69
C GLN A 177 -1.75 10.26 10.35
N SER A 178 -0.70 10.10 11.14
CA SER A 178 0.22 8.97 11.02
C SER A 178 0.38 8.28 12.38
N GLU A 179 0.33 6.97 12.36
CA GLU A 179 0.62 6.13 13.53
C GLU A 179 2.10 5.71 13.56
N PHE A 180 2.87 6.10 12.55
CA PHE A 180 4.27 5.69 12.37
C PHE A 180 5.22 6.83 12.74
N LEU A 181 6.30 6.46 13.42
CA LEU A 181 7.48 7.30 13.59
C LEU A 181 8.46 7.07 12.43
N SER A 182 9.15 8.12 11.98
CA SER A 182 10.32 7.93 11.13
C SER A 182 11.39 7.15 11.90
N PRO A 183 12.34 6.45 11.22
CA PRO A 183 13.45 5.78 11.90
C PRO A 183 14.28 6.70 12.80
N LYS A 184 14.34 8.00 12.48
CA LYS A 184 15.02 9.01 13.29
C LYS A 184 14.20 9.38 14.53
N GLU A 185 12.91 9.57 14.38
CA GLU A 185 11.99 9.87 15.46
C GLU A 185 11.85 8.68 16.42
N ALA A 186 11.81 7.44 15.90
CA ALA A 186 11.81 6.24 16.72
C ALA A 186 13.05 6.16 17.62
N LYS A 187 14.25 6.48 17.11
CA LYS A 187 15.48 6.54 17.94
C LYS A 187 15.42 7.61 19.01
N VAL A 188 14.80 8.76 18.71
CA VAL A 188 14.60 9.83 19.68
C VAL A 188 13.55 9.43 20.72
N ALA A 189 12.47 8.79 20.29
CA ALA A 189 11.40 8.32 21.18
C ALA A 189 11.87 7.23 22.14
N GLU A 190 12.82 6.38 21.73
CA GLU A 190 13.50 5.41 22.63
C GLU A 190 14.31 6.12 23.73
N GLN A 191 14.86 7.30 23.44
CA GLN A 191 15.68 8.08 24.36
C GLN A 191 14.88 9.08 25.22
N VAL A 192 13.77 9.57 24.69
CA VAL A 192 12.94 10.59 25.32
C VAL A 192 11.51 10.05 25.47
N ARG A 193 11.14 9.65 26.68
CA ARG A 193 9.75 9.27 26.99
C ARG A 193 8.81 10.42 26.69
N GLY A 194 7.90 10.26 25.72
CA GLY A 194 6.82 11.20 25.45
C GLY A 194 6.82 11.89 24.09
N VAL A 195 7.61 11.45 23.11
CA VAL A 195 7.43 11.92 21.71
C VAL A 195 6.12 11.35 21.18
N ALA A 196 5.17 12.25 20.84
CA ALA A 196 3.88 11.86 20.32
C ALA A 196 4.05 11.10 18.98
N LYS A 197 3.42 9.92 18.87
CA LYS A 197 3.29 9.22 17.58
C LYS A 197 2.52 10.14 16.63
N GLY A 198 2.98 10.25 15.39
CA GLY A 198 2.15 10.76 14.30
C GLY A 198 2.23 12.26 14.01
N GLU A 199 3.17 13.00 14.55
CA GLU A 199 3.32 14.43 14.22
C GLU A 199 3.73 14.72 12.78
N ARG A 200 4.27 13.71 12.06
CA ARG A 200 4.74 13.88 10.68
C ARG A 200 4.46 12.65 9.85
N PRO A 201 3.68 12.71 8.77
CA PRO A 201 3.38 11.56 7.91
C PRO A 201 4.62 11.13 7.13
N TYR A 202 5.41 10.22 7.73
CA TYR A 202 6.69 9.77 7.18
C TYR A 202 6.53 9.09 5.83
N TYR A 203 5.56 8.19 5.72
CA TYR A 203 5.40 7.37 4.51
C TYR A 203 4.82 8.13 3.33
N VAL A 204 4.00 9.17 3.54
CA VAL A 204 3.59 10.09 2.47
C VAL A 204 4.78 10.89 1.99
N ARG A 205 5.59 11.45 2.88
CA ARG A 205 6.79 12.23 2.52
C ARG A 205 7.79 11.39 1.73
N MET A 206 7.98 10.13 2.12
CA MET A 206 8.81 9.19 1.38
C MET A 206 8.25 8.87 -0.01
N ALA A 207 6.92 8.76 -0.16
CA ALA A 207 6.30 8.54 -1.46
C ALA A 207 6.49 9.76 -2.38
N VAL A 208 6.31 10.97 -1.87
CA VAL A 208 6.55 12.21 -2.63
C VAL A 208 8.01 12.30 -3.05
N ALA A 209 8.96 12.05 -2.14
CA ALA A 209 10.38 12.03 -2.47
C ALA A 209 10.70 10.97 -3.55
N TRP A 210 10.14 9.78 -3.45
CA TRP A 210 10.30 8.72 -4.45
C TRP A 210 9.73 9.13 -5.82
N LEU A 211 8.55 9.75 -5.85
CA LEU A 211 7.96 10.27 -7.07
C LEU A 211 8.88 11.33 -7.72
N LEU A 212 9.35 12.30 -6.94
CA LEU A 212 10.22 13.37 -7.46
C LEU A 212 11.56 12.85 -8.01
N VAL A 213 12.21 11.92 -7.32
CA VAL A 213 13.44 11.27 -7.82
C VAL A 213 13.16 10.47 -9.09
N THR A 214 12.02 9.78 -9.17
CA THR A 214 11.61 9.05 -10.37
C THR A 214 11.31 10.01 -11.53
N ALA A 215 10.66 11.15 -11.23
CA ALA A 215 10.40 12.20 -12.22
C ALA A 215 11.69 12.81 -12.74
N LEU A 216 12.65 13.13 -11.86
CA LEU A 216 13.97 13.64 -12.26
C LEU A 216 14.69 12.70 -13.23
N ALA A 217 14.57 11.40 -13.03
CA ALA A 217 15.16 10.40 -13.90
C ALA A 217 14.43 10.26 -15.26
N LYS A 218 13.10 10.43 -15.30
CA LYS A 218 12.29 10.27 -16.51
C LYS A 218 12.09 11.56 -17.29
N LEU A 219 12.00 12.68 -16.60
CA LEU A 219 11.62 14.00 -17.12
C LEU A 219 12.60 15.08 -16.62
N PRO A 220 13.92 14.95 -16.91
CA PRO A 220 14.95 15.81 -16.31
C PRO A 220 14.75 17.30 -16.61
N ASP A 221 14.24 17.65 -17.81
CA ASP A 221 14.05 19.04 -18.22
C ASP A 221 12.85 19.72 -17.57
N GLN A 222 11.90 18.95 -17.08
CA GLN A 222 10.70 19.45 -16.39
C GLN A 222 10.84 19.45 -14.85
N THR A 223 11.84 18.75 -14.32
CA THR A 223 12.02 18.56 -12.88
C THR A 223 13.14 19.43 -12.31
N ARG A 224 13.88 20.14 -13.17
CA ARG A 224 14.91 21.14 -12.81
C ARG A 224 14.30 22.52 -12.64
#